data_1d123cebfea0a88b3d85064b0fae7122
#
_entry.id   1d123cebfea0a88b3d85064b0fae7122
#
_cell.length_a   1.000
_cell.length_b   1.000
_cell.length_c   1.000
_cell.angle_alpha   90.00
_cell.angle_beta   90.00
_cell.angle_gamma   90.00
#
_symmetry.space_group_name_H-M   'P 1'
#
loop_
_entity.id
_entity.type
_entity.pdbx_description
1 polymer ?
#
loop_
_entity_poly.entity_id
_entity_poly.type
_entity_poly.pdbx_seq_one_letter_code
_entity_poly.pdbx_strand_id
1 'polypeptide(L)'
;MADEHPILLERQGDVAWLKLNIPQRLNPLAQGLQVALRAQLAALREDRSVRALVITGVGKAFCVGADLGSMRPPSDQSLGQQTADTMETLSNRLIEDLRSLPFPVVSAVNGPCAGAGVGVALAADIVVAAQSAYFYLPFMPRLGIVPDLGSTWFLQRSAGRARAVGLSLLGERLSAQQALDWGLIWACVPDDQLAEQAQALAQRLAQLPAHAAQEIRRTYDHAEGATLPEQLHYEASRQRELIDRPEFAEGVRAFLEKREPKFPPR
;
A
#
# COMPACT_ATOMS: atom_id res chain seq x y z
N MET A 1 14.90 -12.87 21.68
CA MET A 1 14.23 -13.97 20.97
C MET A 1 13.82 -13.39 19.63
N ALA A 2 14.21 -13.98 18.50
CA ALA A 2 13.72 -13.58 17.20
C ALA A 2 12.21 -13.85 17.20
N ASP A 3 11.42 -12.88 16.73
CA ASP A 3 9.98 -13.07 16.58
C ASP A 3 9.76 -14.22 15.59
N GLU A 4 9.25 -15.35 16.06
CA GLU A 4 9.11 -16.58 15.26
C GLU A 4 8.27 -16.36 13.99
N HIS A 5 7.37 -15.38 13.99
CA HIS A 5 6.51 -15.05 12.86
C HIS A 5 6.30 -13.53 12.76
N PRO A 6 7.23 -12.77 12.15
CA PRO A 6 7.11 -11.31 12.04
C PRO A 6 5.96 -10.86 11.14
N ILE A 7 5.39 -11.79 10.37
CA ILE A 7 4.20 -11.59 9.52
C ILE A 7 3.20 -12.70 9.85
N LEU A 8 1.94 -12.31 10.05
CA LEU A 8 0.82 -13.25 10.10
C LEU A 8 0.01 -13.16 8.81
N LEU A 9 -0.34 -14.32 8.25
CA LEU A 9 -1.20 -14.43 7.08
C LEU A 9 -2.49 -15.13 7.49
N GLU A 10 -3.62 -14.46 7.30
CA GLU A 10 -4.96 -15.00 7.52
C GLU A 10 -5.76 -14.97 6.23
N ARG A 11 -6.79 -15.81 6.12
CA ARG A 11 -7.67 -15.89 4.94
C ARG A 11 -9.13 -15.73 5.36
N GLN A 12 -9.85 -14.89 4.63
CA GLN A 12 -11.28 -14.72 4.76
C GLN A 12 -11.91 -14.82 3.35
N GLY A 13 -12.17 -16.04 2.92
CA GLY A 13 -12.57 -16.33 1.54
C GLY A 13 -11.44 -15.98 0.57
N ASP A 14 -11.75 -15.18 -0.45
CA ASP A 14 -10.83 -14.71 -1.49
C ASP A 14 -9.93 -13.56 -1.04
N VAL A 15 -10.10 -13.06 0.19
CA VAL A 15 -9.32 -11.97 0.77
C VAL A 15 -8.21 -12.52 1.66
N ALA A 16 -6.97 -12.11 1.39
CA ALA A 16 -5.83 -12.36 2.28
C ALA A 16 -5.65 -11.17 3.23
N TRP A 17 -5.37 -11.45 4.50
CA TRP A 17 -4.96 -10.47 5.49
C TRP A 17 -3.50 -10.71 5.85
N LEU A 18 -2.66 -9.71 5.61
CA LEU A 18 -1.26 -9.73 5.95
C LEU A 18 -1.02 -8.72 7.08
N LYS A 19 -0.59 -9.23 8.24
CA LYS A 19 -0.44 -8.42 9.46
C LYS A 19 1.04 -8.34 9.84
N LEU A 20 1.55 -7.12 10.00
CA LEU A 20 2.87 -6.87 10.57
C LEU A 20 2.82 -7.24 12.06
N ASN A 21 3.68 -8.16 12.51
CA ASN A 21 3.53 -8.80 13.82
C ASN A 21 4.78 -8.65 14.71
N ILE A 22 5.14 -7.42 15.00
CA ILE A 22 6.12 -7.05 16.05
C ILE A 22 5.49 -5.97 16.96
N PRO A 23 4.31 -6.26 17.58
CA PRO A 23 3.50 -5.25 18.27
C PRO A 23 4.21 -4.61 19.47
N GLN A 24 5.09 -5.33 20.17
CA GLN A 24 5.87 -4.84 21.30
C GLN A 24 6.84 -3.71 20.91
N ARG A 25 7.17 -3.58 19.64
CA ARG A 25 8.04 -2.55 19.07
C ARG A 25 7.31 -1.65 18.05
N LEU A 26 5.98 -1.71 17.98
CA LEU A 26 5.14 -0.94 17.07
C LEU A 26 5.41 -1.25 15.58
N ASN A 27 5.72 -2.50 15.26
CA ASN A 27 5.94 -3.02 13.91
C ASN A 27 7.01 -2.27 13.09
N PRO A 28 8.27 -2.18 13.57
CA PRO A 28 9.33 -1.53 12.80
C PRO A 28 9.71 -2.37 11.58
N LEU A 29 10.09 -1.71 10.49
CA LEU A 29 10.58 -2.34 9.26
C LEU A 29 12.03 -2.85 9.42
N ALA A 30 12.25 -3.70 10.43
CA ALA A 30 13.50 -4.42 10.58
C ALA A 30 13.75 -5.32 9.34
N GLN A 31 15.02 -5.62 9.03
CA GLN A 31 15.37 -6.42 7.84
C GLN A 31 14.63 -7.76 7.79
N GLY A 32 14.54 -8.48 8.91
CA GLY A 32 13.82 -9.77 8.97
C GLY A 32 12.32 -9.64 8.64
N LEU A 33 11.67 -8.57 9.10
CA LEU A 33 10.27 -8.31 8.75
C LEU A 33 10.12 -8.01 7.25
N GLN A 34 11.00 -7.20 6.67
CA GLN A 34 10.94 -6.88 5.24
C GLN A 34 11.16 -8.11 4.36
N VAL A 35 12.12 -8.98 4.71
CA VAL A 35 12.37 -10.26 4.00
C VAL A 35 11.14 -11.17 4.09
N ALA A 36 10.57 -11.34 5.29
CA ALA A 36 9.38 -12.15 5.48
C ALA A 36 8.17 -11.58 4.72
N LEU A 37 7.99 -10.25 4.74
CA LEU A 37 6.90 -9.57 4.01
C LEU A 37 7.03 -9.82 2.51
N ARG A 38 8.21 -9.61 1.91
CA ARG A 38 8.45 -9.88 0.49
C ARG A 38 8.20 -11.34 0.11
N ALA A 39 8.62 -12.27 0.95
CA ALA A 39 8.37 -13.71 0.74
C ALA A 39 6.86 -14.02 0.72
N GLN A 40 6.08 -13.42 1.63
CA GLN A 40 4.63 -13.58 1.66
C GLN A 40 3.96 -12.93 0.42
N LEU A 41 4.40 -11.74 0.00
CA LEU A 41 3.89 -11.09 -1.22
C LEU A 41 4.17 -11.94 -2.47
N ALA A 42 5.35 -12.55 -2.58
CA ALA A 42 5.69 -13.46 -3.66
C ALA A 42 4.78 -14.70 -3.67
N ALA A 43 4.55 -15.33 -2.52
CA ALA A 43 3.63 -16.45 -2.39
C ALA A 43 2.19 -16.10 -2.77
N LEU A 44 1.69 -14.95 -2.28
CA LEU A 44 0.35 -14.44 -2.60
C LEU A 44 0.18 -14.11 -4.09
N ARG A 45 1.23 -13.64 -4.76
CA ARG A 45 1.21 -13.36 -6.21
C ARG A 45 0.87 -14.61 -7.01
N GLU A 46 1.42 -15.76 -6.62
CA GLU A 46 1.22 -17.05 -7.30
C GLU A 46 -0.10 -17.73 -6.90
N ASP A 47 -0.65 -17.41 -5.74
CA ASP A 47 -1.90 -17.97 -5.24
C ASP A 47 -3.12 -17.37 -5.98
N ARG A 48 -3.63 -18.13 -6.96
CA ARG A 48 -4.78 -17.71 -7.77
C ARG A 48 -6.10 -17.63 -7.01
N SER A 49 -6.17 -18.18 -5.80
CA SER A 49 -7.36 -18.07 -4.94
C SER A 49 -7.45 -16.71 -4.24
N VAL A 50 -6.36 -15.92 -4.21
CA VAL A 50 -6.36 -14.56 -3.66
C VAL A 50 -6.84 -13.56 -4.70
N ARG A 51 -7.85 -12.79 -4.33
CA ARG A 51 -8.44 -11.75 -5.19
C ARG A 51 -8.30 -10.34 -4.64
N ALA A 52 -8.00 -10.20 -3.34
CA ALA A 52 -7.66 -8.93 -2.70
C ALA A 52 -6.77 -9.16 -1.49
N LEU A 53 -5.98 -8.15 -1.12
CA LEU A 53 -5.11 -8.15 0.04
C LEU A 53 -5.48 -7.00 0.97
N VAL A 54 -5.56 -7.28 2.28
CA VAL A 54 -5.55 -6.26 3.32
C VAL A 54 -4.23 -6.32 4.07
N ILE A 55 -3.57 -5.16 4.24
CA ILE A 55 -2.36 -5.02 5.06
C ILE A 55 -2.70 -4.20 6.30
N THR A 56 -2.27 -4.66 7.49
CA THR A 56 -2.46 -3.96 8.76
C THR A 56 -1.33 -4.29 9.75
N GLY A 57 -1.30 -3.62 10.89
CA GLY A 57 -0.39 -3.94 11.99
C GLY A 57 -1.10 -4.68 13.13
N VAL A 58 -0.41 -5.61 13.78
CA VAL A 58 -0.88 -6.19 15.04
C VAL A 58 -0.63 -5.19 16.18
N GLY A 59 -1.56 -5.08 17.11
CA GLY A 59 -1.45 -4.20 18.27
C GLY A 59 -1.79 -2.74 17.97
N LYS A 60 -1.04 -1.81 18.59
CA LYS A 60 -1.42 -0.39 18.66
C LYS A 60 -0.96 0.44 17.46
N ALA A 61 -0.13 -0.08 16.57
CA ALA A 61 0.45 0.66 15.46
C ALA A 61 0.34 -0.10 14.14
N PHE A 62 0.22 0.61 13.06
CA PHE A 62 0.41 0.05 11.73
C PHE A 62 1.90 -0.29 11.52
N CYS A 63 2.76 0.73 11.46
CA CYS A 63 4.21 0.57 11.27
C CYS A 63 4.91 1.88 11.61
N VAL A 64 5.98 1.84 12.40
CA VAL A 64 6.72 3.04 12.80
C VAL A 64 7.99 3.31 12.00
N GLY A 65 8.19 2.61 10.89
CA GLY A 65 9.33 2.82 9.98
C GLY A 65 10.58 2.07 10.40
N ALA A 66 11.74 2.58 10.03
CA ALA A 66 13.02 1.91 10.23
C ALA A 66 13.31 1.58 11.71
N ASP A 67 13.95 0.45 11.94
CA ASP A 67 14.47 0.07 13.26
C ASP A 67 15.80 0.78 13.54
N LEU A 68 15.71 2.05 13.91
CA LEU A 68 16.91 2.89 14.17
C LEU A 68 17.82 2.30 15.26
N GLY A 69 17.24 1.56 16.22
CA GLY A 69 18.00 0.92 17.29
C GLY A 69 18.91 -0.21 16.82
N SER A 70 18.62 -0.81 15.68
CA SER A 70 19.40 -1.89 15.07
C SER A 70 20.46 -1.40 14.07
N MET A 71 20.39 -0.14 13.63
CA MET A 71 21.35 0.41 12.67
C MET A 71 22.74 0.54 13.29
N ARG A 72 23.71 -0.09 12.68
CA ARG A 72 25.13 -0.04 13.08
C ARG A 72 25.99 0.11 11.85
N PRO A 73 27.02 0.97 11.90
CA PRO A 73 27.98 1.06 10.81
C PRO A 73 28.72 -0.29 10.67
N PRO A 74 28.82 -0.83 9.47
CA PRO A 74 29.67 -2.00 9.20
C PRO A 74 31.15 -1.63 9.33
N SER A 75 32.03 -2.64 9.34
CA SER A 75 33.47 -2.43 9.50
C SER A 75 34.16 -1.90 8.23
N ASP A 76 33.55 -2.09 7.07
CA ASP A 76 34.15 -1.93 5.75
C ASP A 76 33.51 -0.85 4.85
N GLN A 77 32.39 -0.26 5.29
CA GLN A 77 31.69 0.80 4.54
C GLN A 77 30.99 1.79 5.47
N SER A 78 30.55 2.93 4.94
CA SER A 78 29.78 3.89 5.71
C SER A 78 28.35 3.38 5.97
N LEU A 79 27.73 3.81 7.08
CA LEU A 79 26.33 3.52 7.38
C LEU A 79 25.39 4.03 6.26
N GLY A 80 25.72 5.16 5.64
CA GLY A 80 24.96 5.71 4.51
C GLY A 80 24.98 4.77 3.30
N GLN A 81 26.17 4.23 2.96
CA GLN A 81 26.29 3.29 1.85
C GLN A 81 25.50 2.00 2.15
N GLN A 82 25.68 1.41 3.34
CA GLN A 82 24.91 0.22 3.74
C GLN A 82 23.40 0.45 3.68
N THR A 83 22.96 1.62 4.13
CA THR A 83 21.52 1.98 4.09
C THR A 83 21.03 2.07 2.65
N ALA A 84 21.78 2.75 1.77
CA ALA A 84 21.44 2.86 0.36
C ALA A 84 21.37 1.47 -0.31
N ASP A 85 22.35 0.60 -0.09
CA ASP A 85 22.37 -0.75 -0.63
C ASP A 85 21.18 -1.59 -0.13
N THR A 86 20.82 -1.45 1.16
CA THR A 86 19.65 -2.12 1.74
C THR A 86 18.35 -1.59 1.12
N MET A 87 18.26 -0.28 0.90
CA MET A 87 17.10 0.31 0.23
C MET A 87 16.95 -0.22 -1.20
N GLU A 88 18.03 -0.23 -1.98
CA GLU A 88 18.01 -0.70 -3.39
C GLU A 88 17.68 -2.20 -3.50
N THR A 89 18.21 -3.01 -2.63
CA THR A 89 18.11 -4.48 -2.75
C THR A 89 16.89 -5.07 -2.01
N LEU A 90 16.36 -4.36 -1.01
CA LEU A 90 15.30 -4.90 -0.15
C LEU A 90 14.11 -3.93 -0.02
N SER A 91 14.32 -2.71 0.50
CA SER A 91 13.20 -1.85 0.94
C SER A 91 12.43 -1.26 -0.25
N ASN A 92 13.13 -0.77 -1.28
CA ASN A 92 12.49 -0.26 -2.50
C ASN A 92 11.76 -1.40 -3.23
N ARG A 93 12.38 -2.60 -3.27
CA ARG A 93 11.75 -3.79 -3.85
C ARG A 93 10.46 -4.19 -3.15
N LEU A 94 10.35 -3.97 -1.84
CA LEU A 94 9.11 -4.20 -1.11
C LEU A 94 7.95 -3.33 -1.65
N ILE A 95 8.21 -2.05 -1.91
CA ILE A 95 7.21 -1.14 -2.49
C ILE A 95 6.83 -1.56 -3.91
N GLU A 96 7.82 -1.94 -4.73
CA GLU A 96 7.60 -2.46 -6.07
C GLU A 96 6.78 -3.76 -6.05
N ASP A 97 7.08 -4.69 -5.12
CA ASP A 97 6.34 -5.93 -4.95
C ASP A 97 4.86 -5.66 -4.62
N LEU A 98 4.57 -4.72 -3.70
CA LEU A 98 3.21 -4.31 -3.36
C LEU A 98 2.47 -3.70 -4.56
N ARG A 99 3.09 -2.75 -5.25
CA ARG A 99 2.52 -2.06 -6.40
C ARG A 99 2.27 -2.98 -7.60
N SER A 100 3.04 -4.04 -7.73
CA SER A 100 2.95 -4.98 -8.86
C SER A 100 2.06 -6.21 -8.59
N LEU A 101 1.41 -6.31 -7.43
CA LEU A 101 0.48 -7.41 -7.16
C LEU A 101 -0.65 -7.45 -8.20
N PRO A 102 -1.07 -8.65 -8.65
CA PRO A 102 -2.08 -8.78 -9.69
C PRO A 102 -3.52 -8.55 -9.18
N PHE A 103 -3.70 -8.25 -7.93
CA PHE A 103 -5.00 -7.99 -7.27
C PHE A 103 -4.93 -6.70 -6.46
N PRO A 104 -6.11 -6.13 -6.09
CA PRO A 104 -6.17 -4.91 -5.29
C PRO A 104 -5.60 -5.09 -3.88
N VAL A 105 -5.00 -4.02 -3.36
CA VAL A 105 -4.44 -3.92 -2.01
C VAL A 105 -5.14 -2.82 -1.22
N VAL A 106 -5.59 -3.15 -0.01
CA VAL A 106 -6.15 -2.21 0.96
C VAL A 106 -5.18 -2.11 2.14
N SER A 107 -4.74 -0.90 2.49
CA SER A 107 -4.08 -0.65 3.77
C SER A 107 -5.10 -0.26 4.82
N ALA A 108 -5.17 -1.05 5.90
CA ALA A 108 -5.97 -0.76 7.09
C ALA A 108 -5.06 -0.22 8.19
N VAL A 109 -4.95 1.11 8.27
CA VAL A 109 -4.02 1.81 9.17
C VAL A 109 -4.66 1.91 10.56
N ASN A 110 -4.27 0.98 11.43
CA ASN A 110 -4.88 0.79 12.76
C ASN A 110 -4.31 1.67 13.88
N GLY A 111 -3.35 2.56 13.58
CA GLY A 111 -2.71 3.43 14.56
C GLY A 111 -1.51 4.16 13.97
N PRO A 112 -0.49 4.51 14.78
CA PRO A 112 0.71 5.20 14.30
C PRO A 112 1.28 4.59 13.02
N CYS A 113 1.41 5.44 11.98
CA CYS A 113 2.03 5.13 10.70
C CYS A 113 3.14 6.17 10.48
N ALA A 114 4.40 5.77 10.70
CA ALA A 114 5.48 6.72 10.76
C ALA A 114 6.69 6.32 9.90
N GLY A 115 7.47 7.30 9.47
CA GLY A 115 8.67 7.08 8.68
C GLY A 115 8.37 6.28 7.42
N ALA A 116 9.21 5.28 7.15
CA ALA A 116 9.05 4.35 6.02
C ALA A 116 7.71 3.57 6.03
N GLY A 117 7.04 3.45 7.18
CA GLY A 117 5.70 2.86 7.28
C GLY A 117 4.66 3.63 6.48
N VAL A 118 4.84 4.95 6.31
CA VAL A 118 3.95 5.78 5.46
C VAL A 118 4.05 5.34 4.01
N GLY A 119 5.25 5.07 3.50
CA GLY A 119 5.45 4.54 2.15
C GLY A 119 4.76 3.19 1.96
N VAL A 120 4.87 2.28 2.94
CA VAL A 120 4.18 0.97 2.89
C VAL A 120 2.66 1.15 2.86
N ALA A 121 2.11 2.02 3.71
CA ALA A 121 0.66 2.27 3.74
C ALA A 121 0.14 2.85 2.41
N LEU A 122 0.87 3.83 1.86
CA LEU A 122 0.47 4.53 0.63
C LEU A 122 0.78 3.74 -0.66
N ALA A 123 1.55 2.67 -0.58
CA ALA A 123 1.76 1.76 -1.72
C ALA A 123 0.53 0.92 -2.07
N ALA A 124 -0.47 0.84 -1.18
CA ALA A 124 -1.76 0.21 -1.44
C ALA A 124 -2.61 1.03 -2.43
N ASP A 125 -3.60 0.38 -3.06
CA ASP A 125 -4.55 1.06 -3.94
C ASP A 125 -5.54 1.94 -3.15
N ILE A 126 -5.93 1.46 -1.98
CA ILE A 126 -6.88 2.14 -1.11
C ILE A 126 -6.38 2.10 0.33
N VAL A 127 -6.41 3.24 0.99
CA VAL A 127 -6.02 3.38 2.39
C VAL A 127 -7.24 3.75 3.23
N VAL A 128 -7.55 2.93 4.24
CA VAL A 128 -8.54 3.23 5.28
C VAL A 128 -7.80 3.36 6.60
N ALA A 129 -8.11 4.38 7.39
CA ALA A 129 -7.44 4.59 8.67
C ALA A 129 -8.44 4.66 9.84
N ALA A 130 -8.05 4.14 10.99
CA ALA A 130 -8.74 4.36 12.25
C ALA A 130 -8.67 5.85 12.65
N GLN A 131 -9.69 6.37 13.34
CA GLN A 131 -9.71 7.76 13.79
C GLN A 131 -8.53 8.12 14.70
N SER A 132 -8.05 7.17 15.51
CA SER A 132 -6.87 7.36 16.35
C SER A 132 -5.54 7.29 15.62
N ALA A 133 -5.54 6.87 14.34
CA ALA A 133 -4.34 6.77 13.53
C ALA A 133 -3.80 8.15 13.11
N TYR A 134 -2.52 8.19 12.84
CA TYR A 134 -1.86 9.38 12.28
C TYR A 134 -0.70 8.98 11.39
N PHE A 135 -0.36 9.86 10.43
CA PHE A 135 0.81 9.76 9.57
C PHE A 135 1.89 10.72 10.05
N TYR A 136 3.15 10.28 10.09
CA TYR A 136 4.24 11.06 10.64
C TYR A 136 5.53 10.87 9.84
N LEU A 137 6.13 11.97 9.40
CA LEU A 137 7.37 11.99 8.61
C LEU A 137 8.50 12.67 9.40
N PRO A 138 9.16 11.96 10.33
CA PRO A 138 10.20 12.55 11.18
C PRO A 138 11.55 12.77 10.47
N PHE A 139 11.68 12.41 9.22
CA PHE A 139 12.95 12.32 8.50
C PHE A 139 13.80 13.58 8.58
N MET A 140 13.39 14.68 7.96
CA MET A 140 14.19 15.91 7.94
C MET A 140 14.26 16.57 9.33
N PRO A 141 13.14 16.82 10.04
CA PRO A 141 13.18 17.60 11.27
C PRO A 141 13.80 16.86 12.47
N ARG A 142 13.92 15.54 12.41
CA ARG A 142 14.48 14.73 13.51
C ARG A 142 15.78 14.06 13.19
N LEU A 143 16.00 13.69 11.92
CA LEU A 143 17.11 12.84 11.50
C LEU A 143 18.01 13.52 10.45
N GLY A 144 17.61 14.66 9.88
CA GLY A 144 18.37 15.36 8.85
C GLY A 144 18.45 14.61 7.51
N ILE A 145 17.50 13.71 7.24
CA ILE A 145 17.44 12.92 6.01
C ILE A 145 16.11 13.14 5.28
N VAL A 146 16.03 12.75 4.02
CA VAL A 146 14.81 12.84 3.21
C VAL A 146 13.86 11.68 3.47
N PRO A 147 12.54 11.84 3.28
CA PRO A 147 11.60 10.73 3.30
C PRO A 147 11.93 9.68 2.23
N ASP A 148 11.65 8.42 2.55
CA ASP A 148 12.00 7.25 1.75
C ASP A 148 10.79 6.35 1.40
N LEU A 149 11.06 5.16 0.85
CA LEU A 149 10.08 4.14 0.46
C LEU A 149 8.90 4.71 -0.34
N GLY A 150 9.18 5.64 -1.25
CA GLY A 150 8.16 6.22 -2.11
C GLY A 150 7.26 7.25 -1.44
N SER A 151 7.45 7.58 -0.15
CA SER A 151 6.61 8.56 0.57
C SER A 151 6.53 9.90 -0.16
N THR A 152 7.63 10.41 -0.72
CA THR A 152 7.65 11.65 -1.50
C THR A 152 6.87 11.53 -2.80
N TRP A 153 6.92 10.36 -3.44
CA TRP A 153 6.20 10.08 -4.68
C TRP A 153 4.68 10.04 -4.45
N PHE A 154 4.23 9.32 -3.41
CA PHE A 154 2.81 9.18 -3.10
C PHE A 154 2.20 10.48 -2.56
N LEU A 155 2.86 11.13 -1.60
CA LEU A 155 2.34 12.31 -0.91
C LEU A 155 2.05 13.48 -1.86
N GLN A 156 3.00 13.81 -2.75
CA GLN A 156 2.78 14.95 -3.65
C GLN A 156 1.68 14.67 -4.68
N ARG A 157 1.47 13.41 -5.07
CA ARG A 157 0.44 13.01 -6.03
C ARG A 157 -0.97 13.04 -5.42
N SER A 158 -1.08 12.63 -4.16
CA SER A 158 -2.38 12.56 -3.48
C SER A 158 -2.77 13.86 -2.78
N ALA A 159 -1.83 14.48 -2.03
CA ALA A 159 -2.13 15.67 -1.23
C ALA A 159 -1.64 16.98 -1.84
N GLY A 160 -0.90 16.91 -2.96
CA GLY A 160 -0.28 18.05 -3.62
C GLY A 160 1.05 18.47 -2.99
N ARG A 161 1.92 19.12 -3.82
CA ARG A 161 3.29 19.45 -3.46
C ARG A 161 3.41 20.32 -2.19
N ALA A 162 2.53 21.31 -2.01
CA ALA A 162 2.62 22.22 -0.87
C ALA A 162 2.46 21.48 0.47
N ARG A 163 1.45 20.60 0.58
CA ARG A 163 1.21 19.78 1.78
C ARG A 163 2.31 18.74 2.00
N ALA A 164 2.76 18.07 0.92
CA ALA A 164 3.84 17.10 1.00
C ALA A 164 5.15 17.71 1.51
N VAL A 165 5.55 18.87 0.98
CA VAL A 165 6.75 19.60 1.41
C VAL A 165 6.61 20.11 2.85
N GLY A 166 5.44 20.72 3.19
CA GLY A 166 5.17 21.21 4.54
C GLY A 166 5.26 20.08 5.58
N LEU A 167 4.59 18.95 5.34
CA LEU A 167 4.61 17.79 6.23
C LEU A 167 6.02 17.23 6.42
N SER A 168 6.82 17.18 5.33
CA SER A 168 8.19 16.66 5.37
C SER A 168 9.18 17.58 6.10
N LEU A 169 8.98 18.92 6.03
CA LEU A 169 9.86 19.89 6.68
C LEU A 169 9.49 20.13 8.14
N LEU A 170 8.19 20.20 8.46
CA LEU A 170 7.72 20.51 9.80
C LEU A 170 7.71 19.26 10.72
N GLY A 171 7.48 18.06 10.14
CA GLY A 171 7.39 16.83 10.89
C GLY A 171 6.26 16.86 11.91
N GLU A 172 5.13 17.38 11.52
CA GLU A 172 3.91 17.34 12.31
C GLU A 172 3.17 16.00 12.10
N ARG A 173 2.38 15.61 13.08
CA ARG A 173 1.50 14.45 12.94
C ARG A 173 0.27 14.86 12.14
N LEU A 174 0.05 14.20 11.01
CA LEU A 174 -1.15 14.34 10.21
C LEU A 174 -2.19 13.33 10.72
N SER A 175 -3.27 13.79 11.34
CA SER A 175 -4.35 12.91 11.82
C SER A 175 -5.03 12.19 10.65
N ALA A 176 -5.68 11.05 10.92
CA ALA A 176 -6.44 10.30 9.91
C ALA A 176 -7.53 11.17 9.27
N GLN A 177 -8.22 12.00 10.05
CA GLN A 177 -9.23 12.92 9.50
C GLN A 177 -8.60 13.95 8.57
N GLN A 178 -7.50 14.59 8.96
CA GLN A 178 -6.80 15.54 8.08
C GLN A 178 -6.27 14.85 6.81
N ALA A 179 -5.80 13.60 6.92
CA ALA A 179 -5.35 12.82 5.76
C ALA A 179 -6.50 12.55 4.78
N LEU A 180 -7.72 12.29 5.28
CA LEU A 180 -8.94 12.20 4.48
C LEU A 180 -9.27 13.54 3.82
N ASP A 181 -9.29 14.63 4.59
CA ASP A 181 -9.61 15.98 4.09
C ASP A 181 -8.60 16.46 3.02
N TRP A 182 -7.37 15.95 3.06
CA TRP A 182 -6.34 16.24 2.06
C TRP A 182 -6.41 15.35 0.82
N GLY A 183 -7.26 14.33 0.83
CA GLY A 183 -7.34 13.34 -0.25
C GLY A 183 -6.20 12.32 -0.25
N LEU A 184 -5.46 12.21 0.87
CA LEU A 184 -4.36 11.25 1.00
C LEU A 184 -4.85 9.82 1.22
N ILE A 185 -6.01 9.66 1.88
CA ILE A 185 -6.62 8.36 2.17
C ILE A 185 -8.08 8.33 1.73
N TRP A 186 -8.61 7.13 1.54
CA TRP A 186 -9.98 6.89 1.08
C TRP A 186 -11.03 7.13 2.17
N ALA A 187 -10.75 6.67 3.41
CA ALA A 187 -11.70 6.79 4.52
C ALA A 187 -11.00 6.87 5.87
N CYS A 188 -11.62 7.59 6.80
CA CYS A 188 -11.31 7.62 8.22
C CYS A 188 -12.54 7.10 8.98
N VAL A 189 -12.37 6.04 9.78
CA VAL A 189 -13.47 5.31 10.43
C VAL A 189 -13.22 5.13 11.92
N PRO A 190 -14.26 4.93 12.75
CA PRO A 190 -14.07 4.54 14.15
C PRO A 190 -13.12 3.35 14.30
N ASP A 191 -12.32 3.35 15.34
CA ASP A 191 -11.24 2.36 15.52
C ASP A 191 -11.77 0.91 15.55
N ASP A 192 -12.91 0.70 16.18
CA ASP A 192 -13.58 -0.60 16.27
C ASP A 192 -14.23 -1.07 14.95
N GLN A 193 -14.41 -0.17 13.98
CA GLN A 193 -14.98 -0.48 12.67
C GLN A 193 -13.91 -0.70 11.57
N LEU A 194 -12.63 -0.42 11.85
CA LEU A 194 -11.58 -0.46 10.82
C LEU A 194 -11.49 -1.83 10.14
N ALA A 195 -11.50 -2.91 10.91
CA ALA A 195 -11.35 -4.26 10.36
C ALA A 195 -12.56 -4.65 9.49
N GLU A 196 -13.77 -4.32 9.93
CA GLU A 196 -15.01 -4.59 9.19
C GLU A 196 -15.03 -3.79 7.88
N GLN A 197 -14.72 -2.50 7.92
CA GLN A 197 -14.71 -1.62 6.74
C GLN A 197 -13.64 -2.04 5.73
N ALA A 198 -12.44 -2.39 6.20
CA ALA A 198 -11.36 -2.89 5.33
C ALA A 198 -11.75 -4.23 4.68
N GLN A 199 -12.37 -5.15 5.43
CA GLN A 199 -12.85 -6.43 4.91
C GLN A 199 -13.95 -6.24 3.87
N ALA A 200 -14.96 -5.41 4.16
CA ALA A 200 -16.07 -5.14 3.24
C ALA A 200 -15.55 -4.52 1.93
N LEU A 201 -14.59 -3.60 2.03
CA LEU A 201 -13.97 -2.98 0.86
C LEU A 201 -13.16 -4.01 0.04
N ALA A 202 -12.34 -4.82 0.70
CA ALA A 202 -11.55 -5.85 0.04
C ALA A 202 -12.45 -6.91 -0.62
N GLN A 203 -13.57 -7.29 -0.01
CA GLN A 203 -14.56 -8.20 -0.62
C GLN A 203 -15.17 -7.61 -1.89
N ARG A 204 -15.52 -6.32 -1.89
CA ARG A 204 -16.01 -5.63 -3.10
C ARG A 204 -14.95 -5.63 -4.20
N LEU A 205 -13.70 -5.35 -3.86
CA LEU A 205 -12.58 -5.36 -4.79
C LEU A 205 -12.28 -6.77 -5.33
N ALA A 206 -12.48 -7.81 -4.52
CA ALA A 206 -12.33 -9.20 -4.93
C ALA A 206 -13.36 -9.65 -5.98
N GLN A 207 -14.46 -8.92 -6.15
CA GLN A 207 -15.46 -9.19 -7.21
C GLN A 207 -15.09 -8.60 -8.56
N LEU A 208 -14.08 -7.73 -8.64
CA LEU A 208 -13.64 -7.11 -9.90
C LEU A 208 -13.00 -8.15 -10.85
N PRO A 209 -12.94 -7.88 -12.17
CA PRO A 209 -12.17 -8.71 -13.09
C PRO A 209 -10.71 -8.88 -12.63
N ALA A 210 -10.12 -10.03 -12.90
CA ALA A 210 -8.78 -10.38 -12.43
C ALA A 210 -7.68 -9.35 -12.83
N HIS A 211 -7.85 -8.66 -13.95
CA HIS A 211 -6.91 -7.65 -14.46
C HIS A 211 -7.16 -6.23 -13.92
N ALA A 212 -8.28 -5.99 -13.20
CA ALA A 212 -8.74 -4.65 -12.86
C ALA A 212 -7.68 -3.80 -12.15
N ALA A 213 -7.04 -4.33 -11.09
CA ALA A 213 -6.05 -3.57 -10.32
C ALA A 213 -4.86 -3.13 -11.18
N GLN A 214 -4.32 -4.04 -11.99
CA GLN A 214 -3.17 -3.72 -12.85
C GLN A 214 -3.52 -2.73 -13.95
N GLU A 215 -4.69 -2.87 -14.59
CA GLU A 215 -5.14 -1.96 -15.64
C GLU A 215 -5.36 -0.55 -15.10
N ILE A 216 -6.02 -0.42 -13.96
CA ILE A 216 -6.26 0.89 -13.32
C ILE A 216 -4.93 1.54 -12.91
N ARG A 217 -4.03 0.82 -12.23
CA ARG A 217 -2.71 1.36 -11.85
C ARG A 217 -1.96 1.88 -13.07
N ARG A 218 -1.81 1.05 -14.11
CA ARG A 218 -1.10 1.43 -15.35
C ARG A 218 -1.72 2.63 -16.03
N THR A 219 -3.05 2.72 -16.05
CA THR A 219 -3.76 3.82 -16.71
C THR A 219 -3.49 5.16 -16.01
N TYR A 220 -3.56 5.18 -14.67
CA TYR A 220 -3.26 6.39 -13.91
C TYR A 220 -1.77 6.72 -13.85
N ASP A 221 -0.89 5.70 -13.71
CA ASP A 221 0.56 5.91 -13.76
C ASP A 221 1.00 6.50 -15.12
N HIS A 222 0.39 6.07 -16.24
CA HIS A 222 0.63 6.65 -17.57
C HIS A 222 0.16 8.11 -17.64
N ALA A 223 -1.03 8.41 -17.13
CA ALA A 223 -1.62 9.75 -17.16
C ALA A 223 -0.77 10.81 -16.45
N GLU A 224 0.01 10.42 -15.45
CA GLU A 224 0.84 11.37 -14.69
C GLU A 224 1.98 12.01 -15.50
N GLY A 225 2.49 11.29 -16.50
CA GLY A 225 3.59 11.77 -17.35
C GLY A 225 3.19 12.14 -18.77
N ALA A 226 1.95 11.83 -19.17
CA ALA A 226 1.47 12.00 -20.52
C ALA A 226 0.79 13.35 -20.76
N THR A 227 0.82 13.83 -22.00
CA THR A 227 -0.10 14.89 -22.45
C THR A 227 -1.51 14.33 -22.63
N LEU A 228 -2.54 15.19 -22.63
CA LEU A 228 -3.92 14.74 -22.86
C LEU A 228 -4.10 13.93 -24.14
N PRO A 229 -3.55 14.31 -25.32
CA PRO A 229 -3.65 13.49 -26.52
C PRO A 229 -3.02 12.10 -26.39
N GLU A 230 -1.86 11.99 -25.73
CA GLU A 230 -1.19 10.71 -25.47
C GLU A 230 -2.03 9.84 -24.55
N GLN A 231 -2.61 10.41 -23.48
CA GLN A 231 -3.49 9.70 -22.57
C GLN A 231 -4.74 9.17 -23.28
N LEU A 232 -5.41 10.00 -24.07
CA LEU A 232 -6.58 9.58 -24.86
C LEU A 232 -6.24 8.44 -25.83
N HIS A 233 -5.06 8.48 -26.45
CA HIS A 233 -4.59 7.40 -27.31
C HIS A 233 -4.33 6.11 -26.50
N TYR A 234 -3.69 6.22 -25.34
CA TYR A 234 -3.47 5.10 -24.43
C TYR A 234 -4.79 4.46 -24.00
N GLU A 235 -5.76 5.24 -23.53
CA GLU A 235 -7.09 4.78 -23.13
C GLU A 235 -7.79 4.02 -24.29
N ALA A 236 -7.77 4.59 -25.50
CA ALA A 236 -8.34 3.93 -26.69
C ALA A 236 -7.67 2.56 -26.96
N SER A 237 -6.34 2.47 -26.78
CA SER A 237 -5.61 1.22 -26.96
C SER A 237 -6.02 0.18 -25.90
N ARG A 238 -6.20 0.60 -24.63
CA ARG A 238 -6.65 -0.28 -23.56
C ARG A 238 -8.10 -0.74 -23.78
N GLN A 239 -9.00 0.17 -24.18
CA GLN A 239 -10.38 -0.18 -24.51
C GLN A 239 -10.48 -1.22 -25.61
N ARG A 240 -9.67 -1.10 -26.67
CA ARG A 240 -9.61 -2.10 -27.75
C ARG A 240 -9.34 -3.51 -27.24
N GLU A 241 -8.36 -3.65 -26.32
CA GLU A 241 -8.02 -4.95 -25.76
C GLU A 241 -9.05 -5.47 -24.74
N LEU A 242 -9.59 -4.58 -23.91
CA LEU A 242 -10.46 -4.96 -22.80
C LEU A 242 -11.88 -5.28 -23.27
N ILE A 243 -12.39 -4.59 -24.30
CA ILE A 243 -13.72 -4.83 -24.88
C ILE A 243 -13.80 -6.21 -25.53
N ASP A 244 -12.69 -6.72 -26.08
CA ASP A 244 -12.67 -8.06 -26.68
C ASP A 244 -12.57 -9.20 -25.65
N ARG A 245 -12.46 -8.89 -24.36
CA ARG A 245 -12.41 -9.91 -23.29
C ARG A 245 -13.79 -10.40 -22.87
N PRO A 246 -13.90 -11.66 -22.44
CA PRO A 246 -15.19 -12.24 -21.99
C PRO A 246 -15.79 -11.50 -20.79
N GLU A 247 -14.96 -10.85 -19.96
CA GLU A 247 -15.40 -10.05 -18.83
C GLU A 247 -16.24 -8.85 -19.27
N PHE A 248 -15.92 -8.23 -20.39
CA PHE A 248 -16.73 -7.13 -20.93
C PHE A 248 -18.12 -7.63 -21.35
N ALA A 249 -18.21 -8.77 -22.03
CA ALA A 249 -19.48 -9.36 -22.42
C ALA A 249 -20.35 -9.74 -21.21
N GLU A 250 -19.73 -10.27 -20.15
CA GLU A 250 -20.44 -10.54 -18.89
C GLU A 250 -20.90 -9.23 -18.23
N GLY A 251 -20.06 -8.21 -18.17
CA GLY A 251 -20.40 -6.91 -17.64
C GLY A 251 -21.60 -6.28 -18.34
N VAL A 252 -21.62 -6.30 -19.68
CA VAL A 252 -22.75 -5.80 -20.49
C VAL A 252 -24.02 -6.58 -20.20
N ARG A 253 -23.95 -7.92 -20.17
CA ARG A 253 -25.09 -8.78 -19.89
C ARG A 253 -25.65 -8.51 -18.49
N ALA A 254 -24.80 -8.48 -17.47
CA ALA A 254 -25.18 -8.21 -16.10
C ALA A 254 -25.86 -6.83 -15.95
N PHE A 255 -25.31 -5.81 -16.61
CA PHE A 255 -25.90 -4.47 -16.63
C PHE A 255 -27.31 -4.46 -17.23
N LEU A 256 -27.51 -5.10 -18.38
CA LEU A 256 -28.83 -5.19 -19.04
C LEU A 256 -29.84 -5.99 -18.20
N GLU A 257 -29.38 -7.05 -17.54
CA GLU A 257 -30.18 -7.90 -16.65
C GLU A 257 -30.36 -7.30 -15.24
N LYS A 258 -29.77 -6.16 -14.93
CA LYS A 258 -29.79 -5.47 -13.62
C LYS A 258 -29.37 -6.38 -12.46
N ARG A 259 -28.31 -7.14 -12.66
CA ARG A 259 -27.68 -7.99 -11.64
C ARG A 259 -26.20 -7.67 -11.50
N GLU A 260 -25.58 -8.15 -10.44
CA GLU A 260 -24.13 -8.09 -10.29
C GLU A 260 -23.41 -8.99 -11.31
N PRO A 261 -22.31 -8.51 -11.92
CA PRO A 261 -21.50 -9.32 -12.83
C PRO A 261 -20.76 -10.43 -12.06
N LYS A 262 -20.54 -11.56 -12.74
CA LYS A 262 -19.77 -12.68 -12.20
C LYS A 262 -18.54 -12.91 -13.07
N PHE A 263 -17.40 -12.42 -12.58
CA PHE A 263 -16.14 -12.59 -13.29
C PHE A 263 -15.44 -13.89 -12.89
N PRO A 264 -14.73 -14.54 -13.83
CA PRO A 264 -13.99 -15.76 -13.53
C PRO A 264 -12.91 -15.48 -12.48
N PRO A 265 -12.44 -16.51 -11.73
CA PRO A 265 -11.29 -16.39 -10.86
C PRO A 265 -10.06 -15.99 -11.64
N ARG A 266 -9.08 -15.44 -10.90
CA ARG A 266 -7.81 -14.98 -11.44
C ARG A 266 -6.97 -16.15 -12.03
#